data_9c1a957a11a9ae5fb5366eb48f5b2962
#
_entry.id   9c1a957a11a9ae5fb5366eb48f5b2962
#
_cell.length_a   1.000
_cell.length_b   1.000
_cell.length_c   1.000
_cell.angle_alpha   90.00
_cell.angle_beta   90.00
_cell.angle_gamma   90.00
#
_symmetry.space_group_name_H-M   'P 1'
#
loop_
_entity.id
_entity.type
_entity.pdbx_description
1 polymer ?
#
loop_
_entity_poly.entity_id
_entity_poly.type
_entity_poly.pdbx_seq_one_letter_code
_entity_poly.pdbx_strand_id
1 'polypeptide(L)'
;MSNAILQYSLYLIILVLLAIPLGKYIGKVMNEEKVFLSKLILPCENFIYKVLGINEEDMDWKKYSFSVLAFSAVGFIFLFALNLLQGVLPLNPEGISGSSWDLSFNTTASFITNTNWQAYSGESQLSYLTQMLGLTVQNFLSAGVGIAVLFALIRGFTRVNKSGLGNFWRDLTRSVLYLLVPLSIVLSILLVSQGTVQNFKPYEEVALLEEIVLDDGNRVTSQIVPQGPAASQVAIKQLGTNGGGFFGVNSAHPLENPTAFSNLLEMLSILLIPAALCFTFGRNIKDKRQGRAIFIAMFTLLIIALCIIGVSEANGTPQLAQNGDVNLGYIDQSGGNMEGKESRFGVVGSSTWAAFTTAASNGSVNSMHDSFTPIGGMVTMLLMQLGEVVFGGVGCGLYGMIAFAIITVFIAGLMVGRTPEYLGKKIEPYEMKMAMLICLATPISILIGSALASINPEILNSLTNSGAHGFSEILYAYSSAGGNNGSAFAGLGANTVFINVSIGLIMLFVRFVPMIATLAIAGSLVKKKKVATSVGTLPTHNLLFIGLLIFVVLLVGALSFFPALALGPIAEFLQMIA
;
A
#
# COMPACT_ATOMS: atom_id res chain seq x y z
N MET A 1 -2.71 -27.50 -10.55
CA MET A 1 -3.40 -27.12 -9.28
C MET A 1 -2.60 -27.44 -8.02
N SER A 2 -2.01 -28.63 -7.81
CA SER A 2 -1.26 -28.95 -6.58
C SER A 2 -0.07 -27.99 -6.34
N ASN A 3 0.71 -27.65 -7.37
CA ASN A 3 1.84 -26.73 -7.26
C ASN A 3 1.41 -25.29 -6.91
N ALA A 4 0.28 -24.82 -7.42
CA ALA A 4 -0.26 -23.50 -7.10
C ALA A 4 -0.67 -23.40 -5.62
N ILE A 5 -1.41 -24.39 -5.12
CA ILE A 5 -1.82 -24.46 -3.71
C ILE A 5 -0.60 -24.53 -2.79
N LEU A 6 0.44 -25.28 -3.20
CA LEU A 6 1.69 -25.37 -2.44
C LEU A 6 2.39 -23.99 -2.37
N GLN A 7 2.49 -23.28 -3.49
CA GLN A 7 3.11 -21.95 -3.55
C GLN A 7 2.32 -20.93 -2.69
N TYR A 8 1.01 -20.84 -2.85
CA TYR A 8 0.17 -19.94 -2.02
C TYR A 8 0.34 -20.25 -0.53
N SER A 9 0.29 -21.54 -0.18
CA SER A 9 0.44 -21.96 1.22
C SER A 9 1.82 -21.61 1.77
N LEU A 10 2.88 -21.78 0.98
CA LEU A 10 4.25 -21.47 1.39
C LEU A 10 4.40 -19.97 1.69
N TYR A 11 3.93 -19.11 0.79
CA TYR A 11 3.96 -17.65 1.01
C TYR A 11 3.23 -17.23 2.29
N LEU A 12 2.03 -17.74 2.50
CA LEU A 12 1.21 -17.40 3.67
C LEU A 12 1.81 -17.93 4.98
N ILE A 13 2.35 -19.15 4.98
CA ILE A 13 2.99 -19.75 6.16
C ILE A 13 4.26 -18.97 6.53
N ILE A 14 5.13 -18.69 5.57
CA ILE A 14 6.38 -17.93 5.82
C ILE A 14 6.04 -16.54 6.34
N LEU A 15 5.05 -15.86 5.76
CA LEU A 15 4.59 -14.56 6.23
C LEU A 15 4.21 -14.60 7.72
N VAL A 16 3.39 -15.56 8.13
CA VAL A 16 2.96 -15.69 9.52
C VAL A 16 4.14 -15.99 10.45
N LEU A 17 5.02 -16.91 10.05
CA LEU A 17 6.20 -17.28 10.84
C LEU A 17 7.15 -16.10 11.08
N LEU A 18 7.31 -15.21 10.10
CA LEU A 18 8.14 -14.02 10.21
C LEU A 18 7.44 -12.87 10.95
N ALA A 19 6.13 -12.69 10.76
CA ALA A 19 5.38 -11.59 11.35
C ALA A 19 5.30 -11.68 12.89
N ILE A 20 5.21 -12.88 13.47
CA ILE A 20 5.10 -13.08 14.92
C ILE A 20 6.34 -12.56 15.69
N PRO A 21 7.58 -12.99 15.37
CA PRO A 21 8.77 -12.47 16.05
C PRO A 21 9.02 -10.98 15.74
N LEU A 22 8.75 -10.52 14.50
CA LEU A 22 8.88 -9.12 14.15
C LEU A 22 7.91 -8.25 14.97
N GLY A 23 6.66 -8.67 15.14
CA GLY A 23 5.70 -7.96 15.98
C GLY A 23 6.12 -7.84 17.44
N LYS A 24 6.83 -8.85 17.97
CA LYS A 24 7.44 -8.78 19.31
C LYS A 24 8.58 -7.75 19.35
N TYR A 25 9.38 -7.68 18.31
CA TYR A 25 10.48 -6.73 18.17
C TYR A 25 9.97 -5.28 18.07
N ILE A 26 9.01 -5.02 17.15
CA ILE A 26 8.39 -3.70 17.00
C ILE A 26 7.80 -3.20 18.32
N GLY A 27 7.09 -4.06 19.05
CA GLY A 27 6.53 -3.70 20.36
C GLY A 27 7.58 -3.24 21.36
N LYS A 28 8.75 -3.90 21.38
CA LYS A 28 9.86 -3.47 22.25
C LYS A 28 10.45 -2.13 21.82
N VAL A 29 10.71 -1.97 20.52
CA VAL A 29 11.25 -0.72 19.96
C VAL A 29 10.38 0.47 20.32
N MET A 30 9.08 0.38 20.06
CA MET A 30 8.16 1.50 20.25
C MET A 30 7.77 1.76 21.71
N ASN A 31 8.05 0.81 22.61
CA ASN A 31 7.95 1.01 24.06
C ASN A 31 9.29 1.44 24.70
N GLU A 32 10.28 1.80 23.88
CA GLU A 32 11.61 2.24 24.34
C GLU A 32 12.36 1.18 25.15
N GLU A 33 12.00 -0.10 25.02
CA GLU A 33 12.73 -1.21 25.63
C GLU A 33 14.07 -1.42 24.89
N LYS A 34 15.09 -1.88 25.59
CA LYS A 34 16.39 -2.23 25.00
C LYS A 34 16.23 -3.41 24.04
N VAL A 35 16.75 -3.26 22.83
CA VAL A 35 16.82 -4.29 21.79
C VAL A 35 18.27 -4.53 21.35
N PHE A 36 18.53 -5.60 20.61
CA PHE A 36 19.91 -5.95 20.22
C PHE A 36 20.62 -4.85 19.41
N LEU A 37 19.87 -4.06 18.61
CA LEU A 37 20.41 -2.92 17.88
C LEU A 37 20.65 -1.66 18.72
N SER A 38 20.18 -1.61 19.97
CA SER A 38 20.24 -0.39 20.80
C SER A 38 21.67 0.14 20.96
N LYS A 39 22.67 -0.73 21.10
CA LYS A 39 24.07 -0.29 21.26
C LYS A 39 24.58 0.48 20.03
N LEU A 40 24.14 0.09 18.84
CA LEU A 40 24.57 0.70 17.56
C LEU A 40 23.76 1.95 17.24
N ILE A 41 22.46 1.94 17.46
CA ILE A 41 21.53 2.97 17.00
C ILE A 41 21.35 4.11 17.99
N LEU A 42 21.44 3.84 19.31
CA LEU A 42 21.22 4.86 20.35
C LEU A 42 22.09 6.13 20.21
N PRO A 43 23.38 6.06 19.81
CA PRO A 43 24.16 7.26 19.56
C PRO A 43 23.58 8.13 18.44
N CYS A 44 23.11 7.50 17.34
CA CYS A 44 22.46 8.22 16.23
C CYS A 44 21.11 8.81 16.66
N GLU A 45 20.31 8.07 17.41
CA GLU A 45 19.04 8.53 17.97
C GLU A 45 19.24 9.77 18.86
N ASN A 46 20.18 9.72 19.78
CA ASN A 46 20.52 10.83 20.68
C ASN A 46 21.07 12.06 19.90
N PHE A 47 21.87 11.83 18.88
CA PHE A 47 22.37 12.89 18.01
C PHE A 47 21.22 13.62 17.31
N ILE A 48 20.27 12.88 16.72
CA ILE A 48 19.08 13.45 16.06
C ILE A 48 18.25 14.24 17.07
N TYR A 49 18.00 13.69 18.26
CA TYR A 49 17.22 14.38 19.29
C TYR A 49 17.90 15.69 19.73
N LYS A 50 19.23 15.68 19.87
CA LYS A 50 20.00 16.87 20.22
C LYS A 50 19.96 17.94 19.13
N VAL A 51 20.16 17.55 17.86
CA VAL A 51 20.18 18.48 16.72
C VAL A 51 18.83 19.11 16.46
N LEU A 52 17.76 18.31 16.56
CA LEU A 52 16.39 18.76 16.31
C LEU A 52 15.69 19.33 17.57
N GLY A 53 16.36 19.34 18.73
CA GLY A 53 15.76 19.83 19.96
C GLY A 53 14.56 19.00 20.44
N ILE A 54 14.53 17.68 20.12
CA ILE A 54 13.43 16.80 20.48
C ILE A 54 13.51 16.47 21.97
N ASN A 55 12.50 16.88 22.71
CA ASN A 55 12.35 16.60 24.15
C ASN A 55 11.49 15.34 24.41
N GLU A 56 11.33 14.98 25.68
CA GLU A 56 10.50 13.84 26.13
C GLU A 56 9.04 14.22 26.39
N GLU A 57 8.64 15.45 26.07
CA GLU A 57 7.30 15.96 26.37
C GLU A 57 6.22 15.19 25.61
N ASP A 58 5.23 14.68 26.33
CA ASP A 58 4.03 14.06 25.76
C ASP A 58 3.19 15.12 25.02
N MET A 59 2.86 14.86 23.78
CA MET A 59 1.99 15.70 22.96
C MET A 59 0.54 15.28 23.12
N ASP A 60 -0.38 16.24 23.20
CA ASP A 60 -1.79 15.98 23.01
C ASP A 60 -2.10 15.68 21.53
N TRP A 61 -3.33 15.23 21.23
CA TRP A 61 -3.66 14.83 19.87
C TRP A 61 -3.59 15.99 18.86
N LYS A 62 -3.82 17.24 19.27
CA LYS A 62 -3.75 18.42 18.39
C LYS A 62 -2.30 18.75 18.06
N LYS A 63 -1.42 18.80 19.06
CA LYS A 63 0.02 19.03 18.88
C LYS A 63 0.65 17.91 18.05
N TYR A 64 0.23 16.65 18.29
CA TYR A 64 0.68 15.50 17.51
C TYR A 64 0.24 15.61 16.04
N SER A 65 -1.05 15.92 15.78
CA SER A 65 -1.58 16.13 14.42
C SER A 65 -0.88 17.29 13.69
N PHE A 66 -0.65 18.40 14.39
CA PHE A 66 0.08 19.54 13.83
C PHE A 66 1.50 19.15 13.45
N SER A 67 2.19 18.36 14.31
CA SER A 67 3.54 17.88 13.99
C SER A 67 3.57 16.97 12.76
N VAL A 68 2.59 16.08 12.61
CA VAL A 68 2.43 15.24 11.41
C VAL A 68 2.24 16.10 10.16
N LEU A 69 1.33 17.07 10.20
CA LEU A 69 1.05 17.94 9.05
C LEU A 69 2.23 18.84 8.70
N ALA A 70 2.87 19.45 9.70
CA ALA A 70 4.02 20.33 9.48
C ALA A 70 5.21 19.56 8.88
N PHE A 71 5.49 18.36 9.40
CA PHE A 71 6.51 17.47 8.85
C PHE A 71 6.23 17.09 7.39
N SER A 72 5.00 16.69 7.11
CA SER A 72 4.58 16.32 5.75
C SER A 72 4.61 17.52 4.80
N ALA A 73 4.25 18.71 5.26
CA ALA A 73 4.31 19.94 4.46
C ALA A 73 5.75 20.32 4.09
N VAL A 74 6.70 20.19 5.02
CA VAL A 74 8.13 20.40 4.75
C VAL A 74 8.64 19.39 3.72
N GLY A 75 8.30 18.11 3.89
CA GLY A 75 8.63 17.06 2.92
C GLY A 75 8.02 17.33 1.54
N PHE A 76 6.77 17.84 1.50
CA PHE A 76 6.10 18.23 0.26
C PHE A 76 6.86 19.32 -0.47
N ILE A 77 7.17 20.42 0.21
CA ILE A 77 7.91 21.55 -0.40
C ILE A 77 9.27 21.08 -0.91
N PHE A 78 9.98 20.28 -0.12
CA PHE A 78 11.29 19.77 -0.49
C PHE A 78 11.23 18.87 -1.74
N LEU A 79 10.32 17.87 -1.77
CA LEU A 79 10.22 16.96 -2.90
C LEU A 79 9.69 17.64 -4.17
N PHE A 80 8.74 18.57 -4.02
CA PHE A 80 8.24 19.38 -5.13
C PHE A 80 9.34 20.21 -5.79
N ALA A 81 10.13 20.91 -4.96
CA ALA A 81 11.28 21.67 -5.44
C ALA A 81 12.34 20.78 -6.10
N LEU A 82 12.60 19.60 -5.55
CA LEU A 82 13.57 18.65 -6.10
C LEU A 82 13.17 18.18 -7.50
N ASN A 83 11.88 17.84 -7.72
CA ASN A 83 11.36 17.43 -9.03
C ASN A 83 11.48 18.56 -10.07
N LEU A 84 11.19 19.80 -9.70
CA LEU A 84 11.28 20.95 -10.61
C LEU A 84 12.73 21.29 -10.95
N LEU A 85 13.65 21.15 -10.01
CA LEU A 85 15.04 21.61 -10.13
C LEU A 85 16.03 20.52 -10.56
N GLN A 86 15.59 19.26 -10.73
CA GLN A 86 16.50 18.13 -10.97
C GLN A 86 17.45 18.32 -12.17
N GLY A 87 17.05 19.08 -13.19
CA GLY A 87 17.86 19.33 -14.39
C GLY A 87 19.16 20.11 -14.11
N VAL A 88 19.24 20.84 -12.99
CA VAL A 88 20.43 21.60 -12.59
C VAL A 88 21.15 21.00 -11.38
N LEU A 89 20.65 19.89 -10.84
CA LEU A 89 21.20 19.22 -9.67
C LEU A 89 22.19 18.11 -10.06
N PRO A 90 23.12 17.75 -9.17
CA PRO A 90 24.09 16.67 -9.42
C PRO A 90 23.44 15.29 -9.48
N LEU A 91 24.22 14.25 -9.83
CA LEU A 91 23.79 12.87 -9.99
C LEU A 91 22.67 12.71 -11.03
N ASN A 92 22.82 13.41 -12.14
CA ASN A 92 21.93 13.38 -13.31
C ASN A 92 22.76 13.05 -14.57
N PRO A 93 23.28 11.82 -14.70
CA PRO A 93 24.17 11.48 -15.80
C PRO A 93 23.48 11.52 -17.17
N GLU A 94 22.17 11.33 -17.22
CA GLU A 94 21.37 11.34 -18.46
C GLU A 94 20.87 12.75 -18.83
N GLY A 95 21.17 13.78 -18.05
CA GLY A 95 20.75 15.14 -18.31
C GLY A 95 19.24 15.36 -18.29
N ILE A 96 18.52 14.60 -17.49
CA ILE A 96 17.05 14.66 -17.40
C ILE A 96 16.61 16.04 -16.92
N SER A 97 15.70 16.67 -17.64
CA SER A 97 15.16 18.00 -17.32
C SER A 97 14.23 17.98 -16.11
N GLY A 98 13.90 19.16 -15.56
CA GLY A 98 12.87 19.30 -14.53
C GLY A 98 11.49 18.83 -15.03
N SER A 99 10.72 18.20 -14.15
CA SER A 99 9.35 17.77 -14.46
C SER A 99 8.39 18.97 -14.54
N SER A 100 7.27 18.83 -15.26
CA SER A 100 6.21 19.83 -15.25
C SER A 100 5.64 20.05 -13.84
N TRP A 101 5.00 21.18 -13.60
CA TRP A 101 4.50 21.52 -12.28
C TRP A 101 3.41 20.57 -11.77
N ASP A 102 2.54 20.14 -12.68
CA ASP A 102 1.41 19.22 -12.38
C ASP A 102 1.91 17.81 -12.08
N LEU A 103 2.86 17.29 -12.87
CA LEU A 103 3.50 16.01 -12.61
C LEU A 103 4.33 16.06 -11.32
N SER A 104 5.05 17.16 -11.07
CA SER A 104 5.78 17.38 -9.81
C SER A 104 4.83 17.43 -8.62
N PHE A 105 3.66 18.06 -8.74
CA PHE A 105 2.63 18.08 -7.72
C PHE A 105 2.09 16.67 -7.45
N ASN A 106 1.72 15.93 -8.50
CA ASN A 106 1.21 14.57 -8.39
C ASN A 106 2.24 13.65 -7.71
N THR A 107 3.47 13.62 -8.22
CA THR A 107 4.57 12.83 -7.66
C THR A 107 4.79 13.15 -6.19
N THR A 108 4.82 14.42 -5.85
CA THR A 108 5.04 14.86 -4.47
C THR A 108 3.89 14.45 -3.55
N ALA A 109 2.65 14.70 -3.94
CA ALA A 109 1.46 14.28 -3.19
C ALA A 109 1.46 12.76 -2.99
N SER A 110 1.81 12.03 -4.02
CA SER A 110 1.86 10.57 -4.04
C SER A 110 2.89 10.01 -3.04
N PHE A 111 4.11 10.51 -3.03
CA PHE A 111 5.16 9.98 -2.15
C PHE A 111 5.01 10.43 -0.69
N ILE A 112 4.51 11.65 -0.45
CA ILE A 112 4.20 12.12 0.92
C ILE A 112 3.08 11.31 1.57
N THR A 113 2.12 10.84 0.77
CA THR A 113 0.97 10.07 1.25
C THR A 113 1.21 8.57 1.30
N ASN A 114 2.41 8.09 0.96
CA ASN A 114 2.74 6.67 0.87
C ASN A 114 1.99 5.92 -0.25
N THR A 115 1.49 6.63 -1.24
CA THR A 115 0.76 6.05 -2.38
C THR A 115 1.71 5.55 -3.46
N ASN A 116 2.73 6.34 -3.77
CA ASN A 116 3.71 6.11 -4.82
C ASN A 116 3.12 5.89 -6.22
N TRP A 117 1.96 6.47 -6.53
CA TRP A 117 1.45 6.59 -7.89
C TRP A 117 2.43 7.34 -8.77
N GLN A 118 2.73 6.83 -9.95
CA GLN A 118 3.67 7.38 -10.90
C GLN A 118 3.03 7.48 -12.29
N ALA A 119 2.79 8.70 -12.77
CA ALA A 119 2.32 8.97 -14.14
C ALA A 119 3.50 9.11 -15.12
N TYR A 120 4.60 8.41 -14.88
CA TYR A 120 5.87 8.47 -15.63
C TYR A 120 6.67 7.19 -15.44
N SER A 121 7.64 6.97 -16.33
CA SER A 121 8.68 5.95 -16.17
C SER A 121 9.92 6.59 -15.50
N GLY A 122 10.35 6.01 -14.37
CA GLY A 122 11.40 6.60 -13.54
C GLY A 122 12.74 6.77 -14.27
N GLU A 123 13.10 5.80 -15.11
CA GLU A 123 14.33 5.79 -15.91
C GLU A 123 14.40 6.89 -16.97
N SER A 124 13.26 7.37 -17.45
CA SER A 124 13.21 8.44 -18.45
C SER A 124 12.88 9.81 -17.88
N GLN A 125 12.35 9.88 -16.65
CA GLN A 125 11.82 11.12 -16.08
C GLN A 125 12.58 11.64 -14.87
N LEU A 126 13.34 10.80 -14.15
CA LEU A 126 13.92 11.16 -12.86
C LEU A 126 15.42 10.91 -12.80
N SER A 127 16.15 11.93 -12.30
CA SER A 127 17.58 11.80 -11.97
C SER A 127 17.82 10.87 -10.78
N TYR A 128 19.02 10.32 -10.66
CA TYR A 128 19.39 9.49 -9.51
C TYR A 128 19.24 10.23 -8.18
N LEU A 129 19.57 11.53 -8.15
CA LEU A 129 19.40 12.35 -6.95
C LEU A 129 17.93 12.41 -6.54
N THR A 130 17.02 12.65 -7.49
CA THR A 130 15.60 12.71 -7.23
C THR A 130 15.07 11.35 -6.75
N GLN A 131 15.48 10.26 -7.37
CA GLN A 131 15.12 8.90 -6.96
C GLN A 131 15.58 8.57 -5.53
N MET A 132 16.82 8.96 -5.17
CA MET A 132 17.40 8.64 -3.86
C MET A 132 16.95 9.60 -2.76
N LEU A 133 17.30 10.90 -2.91
CA LEU A 133 17.08 11.90 -1.87
C LEU A 133 15.61 12.32 -1.79
N GLY A 134 14.93 12.28 -2.92
CA GLY A 134 13.49 12.54 -3.00
C GLY A 134 12.69 11.28 -2.64
N LEU A 135 12.53 10.37 -3.59
CA LEU A 135 11.56 9.27 -3.50
C LEU A 135 11.92 8.25 -2.42
N THR A 136 13.16 7.74 -2.41
CA THR A 136 13.58 6.73 -1.42
C THR A 136 13.50 7.25 0.01
N VAL A 137 13.91 8.50 0.26
CA VAL A 137 13.80 9.12 1.59
C VAL A 137 12.34 9.24 2.01
N GLN A 138 11.44 9.68 1.10
CA GLN A 138 10.02 9.78 1.42
C GLN A 138 9.39 8.42 1.69
N ASN A 139 9.85 7.34 1.07
CA ASN A 139 9.39 5.99 1.37
C ASN A 139 9.66 5.60 2.84
N PHE A 140 10.83 5.96 3.39
CA PHE A 140 11.10 5.77 4.81
C PHE A 140 10.21 6.65 5.70
N LEU A 141 10.08 7.92 5.34
CA LEU A 141 9.42 8.92 6.18
C LEU A 141 7.91 8.72 6.21
N SER A 142 7.26 8.50 5.06
CA SER A 142 5.81 8.30 4.98
C SER A 142 5.36 7.01 5.67
N ALA A 143 6.13 5.93 5.57
CA ALA A 143 5.90 4.69 6.32
C ALA A 143 6.08 4.90 7.84
N GLY A 144 7.12 5.62 8.24
CA GLY A 144 7.38 5.97 9.65
C GLY A 144 6.25 6.79 10.27
N VAL A 145 5.66 7.73 9.51
CA VAL A 145 4.48 8.52 9.94
C VAL A 145 3.28 7.61 10.22
N GLY A 146 3.01 6.64 9.34
CA GLY A 146 1.92 5.68 9.56
C GLY A 146 2.07 4.87 10.85
N ILE A 147 3.29 4.38 11.13
CA ILE A 147 3.61 3.67 12.38
C ILE A 147 3.42 4.60 13.59
N ALA A 148 3.91 5.83 13.53
CA ALA A 148 3.80 6.80 14.62
C ALA A 148 2.34 7.08 15.00
N VAL A 149 1.47 7.31 14.02
CA VAL A 149 0.02 7.53 14.22
C VAL A 149 -0.64 6.29 14.84
N LEU A 150 -0.30 5.09 14.38
CA LEU A 150 -0.81 3.85 14.97
C LEU A 150 -0.42 3.73 16.46
N PHE A 151 0.82 4.04 16.82
CA PHE A 151 1.25 3.96 18.22
C PHE A 151 0.60 5.03 19.10
N ALA A 152 0.31 6.21 18.56
CA ALA A 152 -0.53 7.20 19.24
C ALA A 152 -1.93 6.65 19.53
N LEU A 153 -2.56 5.94 18.58
CA LEU A 153 -3.86 5.27 18.79
C LEU A 153 -3.76 4.15 19.85
N ILE A 154 -2.74 3.31 19.79
CA ILE A 154 -2.52 2.26 20.81
C ILE A 154 -2.40 2.86 22.21
N ARG A 155 -1.70 3.99 22.35
CA ARG A 155 -1.62 4.73 23.63
C ARG A 155 -2.98 5.30 24.06
N GLY A 156 -3.84 5.68 23.12
CA GLY A 156 -5.23 6.07 23.39
C GLY A 156 -6.02 4.97 24.12
N PHE A 157 -5.83 3.71 23.74
CA PHE A 157 -6.47 2.57 24.40
C PHE A 157 -5.80 2.16 25.72
N THR A 158 -4.48 2.26 25.81
CA THR A 158 -3.72 1.70 26.95
C THR A 158 -3.63 2.66 28.11
N ARG A 159 -3.54 3.97 27.86
CA ARG A 159 -3.45 5.00 28.90
C ARG A 159 -4.85 5.34 29.46
N VAL A 160 -4.87 5.81 30.70
CA VAL A 160 -6.12 6.12 31.43
C VAL A 160 -5.98 7.48 32.12
N ASN A 161 -6.98 8.33 32.01
CA ASN A 161 -7.02 9.67 32.62
C ASN A 161 -5.77 10.51 32.31
N LYS A 162 -5.26 10.44 31.08
CA LYS A 162 -4.11 11.23 30.60
C LYS A 162 -4.54 12.10 29.44
N SER A 163 -3.68 13.02 29.01
CA SER A 163 -3.91 13.87 27.83
C SER A 163 -2.89 13.60 26.72
N GLY A 164 -1.72 13.07 27.05
CA GLY A 164 -0.64 12.86 26.12
C GLY A 164 -0.70 11.52 25.38
N LEU A 165 -0.36 11.53 24.09
CA LEU A 165 -0.30 10.38 23.19
C LEU A 165 1.13 9.91 22.89
N GLY A 166 2.15 10.52 23.50
CA GLY A 166 3.56 10.33 23.18
C GLY A 166 4.12 11.52 22.40
N ASN A 167 5.25 11.33 21.78
CA ASN A 167 5.93 12.37 20.99
C ASN A 167 6.13 11.89 19.55
N PHE A 168 5.56 12.61 18.60
CA PHE A 168 5.61 12.27 17.17
C PHE A 168 7.04 12.11 16.64
N TRP A 169 7.93 13.04 17.01
CA TRP A 169 9.30 13.04 16.51
C TRP A 169 10.11 11.83 17.01
N ARG A 170 9.88 11.42 18.26
CA ARG A 170 10.49 10.21 18.82
C ARG A 170 9.93 8.96 18.15
N ASP A 171 8.61 8.89 17.97
CA ASP A 171 7.95 7.75 17.33
C ASP A 171 8.43 7.59 15.88
N LEU A 172 8.52 8.69 15.12
CA LEU A 172 9.04 8.69 13.76
C LEU A 172 10.49 8.24 13.71
N THR A 173 11.37 8.86 14.50
CA THR A 173 12.81 8.54 14.53
C THR A 173 13.03 7.07 14.86
N ARG A 174 12.32 6.52 15.84
CA ARG A 174 12.46 5.11 16.23
C ARG A 174 11.92 4.16 15.17
N SER A 175 10.78 4.48 14.56
CA SER A 175 10.23 3.70 13.44
C SER A 175 11.21 3.59 12.28
N VAL A 176 11.87 4.69 11.93
CA VAL A 176 12.83 4.71 10.82
C VAL A 176 14.13 4.01 11.21
N LEU A 177 14.77 4.42 12.31
CA LEU A 177 16.11 3.94 12.65
C LEU A 177 16.17 2.48 13.12
N TYR A 178 15.19 2.04 13.93
CA TYR A 178 15.23 0.69 14.51
C TYR A 178 14.49 -0.36 13.70
N LEU A 179 13.56 0.03 12.82
CA LEU A 179 12.76 -0.91 12.07
C LEU A 179 13.03 -0.82 10.57
N LEU A 180 12.73 0.32 9.94
CA LEU A 180 12.74 0.42 8.48
C LEU A 180 14.16 0.35 7.91
N VAL A 181 15.10 1.12 8.43
CA VAL A 181 16.49 1.16 7.93
C VAL A 181 17.20 -0.20 8.07
N PRO A 182 17.22 -0.88 9.23
CA PRO A 182 17.90 -2.16 9.34
C PRO A 182 17.31 -3.25 8.44
N LEU A 183 15.99 -3.34 8.34
CA LEU A 183 15.32 -4.30 7.45
C LEU A 183 15.62 -4.00 5.98
N SER A 184 15.62 -2.71 5.59
CA SER A 184 15.92 -2.31 4.21
C SER A 184 17.36 -2.59 3.83
N ILE A 185 18.33 -2.41 4.73
CA ILE A 185 19.73 -2.77 4.47
C ILE A 185 19.86 -4.27 4.18
N VAL A 186 19.25 -5.10 5.03
CA VAL A 186 19.29 -6.57 4.82
C VAL A 186 18.63 -6.95 3.50
N LEU A 187 17.45 -6.41 3.23
CA LEU A 187 16.73 -6.72 1.99
C LEU A 187 17.48 -6.22 0.75
N SER A 188 18.07 -5.01 0.78
CA SER A 188 18.87 -4.46 -0.32
C SER A 188 20.06 -5.38 -0.66
N ILE A 189 20.79 -5.86 0.35
CA ILE A 189 21.92 -6.78 0.14
C ILE A 189 21.44 -8.08 -0.52
N LEU A 190 20.31 -8.62 -0.07
CA LEU A 190 19.72 -9.83 -0.66
C LEU A 190 19.29 -9.59 -2.11
N LEU A 191 18.66 -8.46 -2.42
CA LEU A 191 18.23 -8.11 -3.77
C LEU A 191 19.44 -7.91 -4.71
N VAL A 192 20.48 -7.20 -4.26
CA VAL A 192 21.74 -7.06 -5.04
C VAL A 192 22.36 -8.42 -5.33
N SER A 193 22.34 -9.34 -4.37
CA SER A 193 22.84 -10.71 -4.57
C SER A 193 22.06 -11.50 -5.64
N GLN A 194 20.84 -11.08 -5.93
CA GLN A 194 19.99 -11.65 -6.98
C GLN A 194 20.14 -10.96 -8.34
N GLY A 195 20.85 -9.85 -8.42
CA GLY A 195 21.08 -9.10 -9.65
C GLY A 195 20.28 -7.79 -9.78
N THR A 196 19.56 -7.37 -8.74
CA THR A 196 18.92 -6.05 -8.72
C THR A 196 20.01 -4.97 -8.78
N VAL A 197 19.87 -4.01 -9.71
CA VAL A 197 20.92 -3.03 -9.97
C VAL A 197 21.09 -2.03 -8.80
N GLN A 198 22.36 -1.75 -8.46
CA GLN A 198 22.72 -0.78 -7.42
C GLN A 198 24.06 -0.13 -7.75
N ASN A 199 24.03 0.91 -8.55
CA ASN A 199 25.23 1.65 -8.95
C ASN A 199 24.90 3.11 -9.30
N PHE A 200 25.90 3.88 -9.74
CA PHE A 200 25.76 5.27 -10.19
C PHE A 200 26.31 5.48 -11.60
N LYS A 201 26.43 4.41 -12.37
CA LYS A 201 26.89 4.51 -13.76
C LYS A 201 25.82 5.20 -14.60
N PRO A 202 26.22 5.89 -15.70
CA PRO A 202 25.29 6.27 -16.74
C PRO A 202 24.66 5.04 -17.39
N TYR A 203 23.58 5.22 -18.12
CA TYR A 203 22.95 4.15 -18.88
C TYR A 203 23.92 3.58 -19.91
N GLU A 204 23.81 2.30 -20.15
CA GLU A 204 24.72 1.57 -21.03
C GLU A 204 24.00 1.24 -22.35
N GLU A 205 24.59 1.69 -23.46
CA GLU A 205 24.11 1.32 -24.78
C GLU A 205 24.74 -0.02 -25.19
N VAL A 206 23.92 -1.02 -25.42
CA VAL A 206 24.33 -2.39 -25.77
C VAL A 206 23.85 -2.71 -27.18
N ALA A 207 24.76 -3.19 -28.06
CA ALA A 207 24.40 -3.64 -29.39
C ALA A 207 23.52 -4.89 -29.33
N LEU A 208 22.46 -4.90 -30.12
CA LEU A 208 21.60 -6.07 -30.27
C LEU A 208 22.31 -7.16 -31.07
N LEU A 209 22.08 -8.42 -30.70
CA LEU A 209 22.57 -9.57 -31.46
C LEU A 209 21.92 -9.68 -32.84
N GLU A 210 20.65 -9.31 -32.92
CA GLU A 210 19.87 -9.23 -34.15
C GLU A 210 19.20 -7.86 -34.25
N GLU A 211 19.27 -7.24 -35.41
CA GLU A 211 18.60 -5.97 -35.69
C GLU A 211 17.09 -6.14 -35.70
N ILE A 212 16.36 -5.24 -35.05
CA ILE A 212 14.90 -5.19 -35.08
C ILE A 212 14.48 -4.19 -36.17
N VAL A 213 13.68 -4.65 -37.11
CA VAL A 213 13.08 -3.78 -38.13
C VAL A 213 11.68 -3.38 -37.65
N LEU A 214 11.46 -2.09 -37.44
CA LEU A 214 10.16 -1.55 -37.05
C LEU A 214 9.22 -1.49 -38.28
N ASP A 215 7.92 -1.34 -38.04
CA ASP A 215 6.89 -1.27 -39.07
C ASP A 215 7.08 -0.09 -40.05
N ASP A 216 7.75 0.98 -39.62
CA ASP A 216 8.12 2.14 -40.42
C ASP A 216 9.41 1.92 -41.26
N GLY A 217 10.03 0.73 -41.18
CA GLY A 217 11.26 0.37 -41.86
C GLY A 217 12.54 0.83 -41.18
N ASN A 218 12.46 1.51 -40.03
CA ASN A 218 13.63 1.88 -39.23
C ASN A 218 14.25 0.64 -38.59
N ARG A 219 15.58 0.63 -38.50
CA ARG A 219 16.35 -0.46 -37.85
C ARG A 219 16.82 -0.03 -36.49
N VAL A 220 16.52 -0.84 -35.48
CA VAL A 220 17.05 -0.70 -34.12
C VAL A 220 18.21 -1.66 -33.98
N THR A 221 19.41 -1.13 -33.78
CA THR A 221 20.65 -1.89 -33.69
C THR A 221 21.24 -1.95 -32.27
N SER A 222 20.71 -1.11 -31.35
CA SER A 222 21.15 -1.04 -29.97
C SER A 222 19.97 -0.91 -29.01
N GLN A 223 20.20 -1.25 -27.75
CA GLN A 223 19.28 -1.09 -26.63
C GLN A 223 19.95 -0.32 -25.52
N ILE A 224 19.25 0.66 -24.95
CA ILE A 224 19.68 1.35 -23.74
C ILE A 224 19.30 0.54 -22.52
N VAL A 225 20.29 0.12 -21.72
CA VAL A 225 20.10 -0.60 -20.47
C VAL A 225 20.20 0.41 -19.31
N PRO A 226 19.09 0.74 -18.64
CA PRO A 226 19.12 1.68 -17.56
C PRO A 226 19.92 1.13 -16.36
N GLN A 227 20.54 2.06 -15.63
CA GLN A 227 21.36 1.80 -14.46
C GLN A 227 20.80 2.56 -13.26
N GLY A 228 21.46 2.49 -12.11
CA GLY A 228 21.14 3.34 -10.98
C GLY A 228 21.03 2.63 -9.63
N PRO A 229 20.74 3.39 -8.56
CA PRO A 229 20.67 2.88 -7.19
C PRO A 229 19.28 2.27 -6.87
N ALA A 230 18.83 1.28 -7.65
CA ALA A 230 17.49 0.73 -7.56
C ALA A 230 17.26 -0.17 -6.34
N ALA A 231 18.18 -1.08 -6.00
CA ALA A 231 17.95 -2.07 -4.94
C ALA A 231 17.60 -1.45 -3.58
N SER A 232 18.22 -0.31 -3.22
CA SER A 232 17.90 0.39 -1.97
C SER A 232 16.50 0.97 -1.96
N GLN A 233 16.00 1.48 -3.09
CA GLN A 233 14.62 1.95 -3.22
C GLN A 233 13.64 0.78 -3.22
N VAL A 234 13.94 -0.31 -3.96
CA VAL A 234 13.12 -1.53 -4.00
C VAL A 234 12.93 -2.12 -2.61
N ALA A 235 13.97 -2.16 -1.79
CA ALA A 235 13.88 -2.68 -0.43
C ALA A 235 12.88 -1.90 0.42
N ILE A 236 12.98 -0.56 0.45
CA ILE A 236 12.06 0.23 1.28
C ILE A 236 10.68 0.34 0.67
N LYS A 237 10.53 0.39 -0.67
CA LYS A 237 9.21 0.46 -1.30
C LYS A 237 8.33 -0.74 -0.93
N GLN A 238 8.93 -1.91 -0.71
CA GLN A 238 8.19 -3.10 -0.28
C GLN A 238 7.96 -3.11 1.23
N LEU A 239 9.01 -2.92 2.04
CA LEU A 239 8.91 -2.92 3.51
C LEU A 239 8.04 -1.79 4.05
N GLY A 240 8.09 -0.61 3.43
CA GLY A 240 7.29 0.57 3.79
C GLY A 240 5.88 0.55 3.22
N THR A 241 5.51 -0.49 2.45
CA THR A 241 4.25 -0.53 1.68
C THR A 241 4.05 0.70 0.81
N ASN A 242 5.09 1.12 0.12
CA ASN A 242 5.11 2.31 -0.73
C ASN A 242 4.78 1.99 -2.19
N GLY A 243 5.53 1.06 -2.78
CA GLY A 243 5.26 0.41 -4.05
C GLY A 243 5.73 1.09 -5.34
N GLY A 244 6.19 2.31 -5.32
CA GLY A 244 6.69 2.98 -6.52
C GLY A 244 7.93 2.29 -7.11
N GLY A 245 8.00 2.16 -8.44
CA GLY A 245 9.13 1.59 -9.14
C GLY A 245 10.29 2.58 -9.31
N PHE A 246 11.51 2.05 -9.32
CA PHE A 246 12.67 2.78 -9.83
C PHE A 246 12.56 2.89 -11.35
N PHE A 247 12.10 1.82 -12.00
CA PHE A 247 11.78 1.72 -13.42
C PHE A 247 10.26 1.74 -13.66
N GLY A 248 9.84 2.16 -14.87
CA GLY A 248 8.44 2.41 -15.20
C GLY A 248 7.52 1.20 -15.06
N VAL A 249 8.00 -0.01 -15.41
CA VAL A 249 7.22 -1.26 -15.24
C VAL A 249 7.35 -1.87 -13.84
N ASN A 250 7.95 -1.15 -12.90
CA ASN A 250 8.05 -1.50 -11.49
C ASN A 250 8.73 -2.88 -11.29
N SER A 251 8.25 -3.72 -10.37
CA SER A 251 8.84 -5.05 -10.09
C SER A 251 8.56 -6.12 -11.16
N ALA A 252 7.97 -5.75 -12.31
CA ALA A 252 8.03 -6.53 -13.54
C ALA A 252 9.38 -6.34 -14.26
N HIS A 253 10.09 -5.23 -14.00
CA HIS A 253 11.38 -4.96 -14.63
C HIS A 253 12.45 -5.94 -14.16
N PRO A 254 13.24 -6.54 -15.10
CA PRO A 254 14.25 -7.54 -14.73
C PRO A 254 15.37 -6.98 -13.85
N LEU A 255 15.67 -5.68 -13.90
CA LEU A 255 16.67 -5.04 -13.05
C LEU A 255 16.17 -4.65 -11.64
N GLU A 256 14.87 -4.74 -11.38
CA GLU A 256 14.29 -4.62 -10.03
C GLU A 256 14.07 -6.00 -9.39
N ASN A 257 13.51 -6.95 -10.13
CA ASN A 257 13.06 -8.24 -9.65
C ASN A 257 13.50 -9.36 -10.63
N PRO A 258 14.79 -9.71 -10.65
CA PRO A 258 15.37 -10.59 -11.68
C PRO A 258 15.01 -12.06 -11.54
N THR A 259 14.77 -12.57 -10.33
CA THR A 259 14.66 -14.01 -10.05
C THR A 259 13.38 -14.37 -9.30
N ALA A 260 13.01 -15.66 -9.31
CA ALA A 260 11.92 -16.17 -8.48
C ALA A 260 12.19 -15.97 -6.97
N PHE A 261 13.47 -15.94 -6.55
CA PHE A 261 13.81 -15.70 -5.14
C PHE A 261 13.69 -14.21 -4.78
N SER A 262 14.12 -13.28 -5.64
CA SER A 262 13.83 -11.84 -5.42
C SER A 262 12.33 -11.59 -5.35
N ASN A 263 11.55 -12.22 -6.23
CA ASN A 263 10.10 -12.13 -6.22
C ASN A 263 9.46 -12.61 -4.89
N LEU A 264 9.96 -13.72 -4.34
CA LEU A 264 9.55 -14.21 -3.01
C LEU A 264 9.88 -13.19 -1.90
N LEU A 265 11.10 -12.64 -1.90
CA LEU A 265 11.55 -11.69 -0.88
C LEU A 265 10.72 -10.39 -0.91
N GLU A 266 10.49 -9.86 -2.11
CA GLU A 266 9.69 -8.65 -2.28
C GLU A 266 8.24 -8.87 -1.88
N MET A 267 7.58 -9.94 -2.34
CA MET A 267 6.20 -10.26 -1.96
C MET A 267 6.02 -10.43 -0.44
N LEU A 268 6.93 -11.14 0.23
CA LEU A 268 6.89 -11.29 1.68
C LEU A 268 7.04 -9.94 2.38
N SER A 269 7.92 -9.07 1.86
CA SER A 269 8.20 -7.76 2.43
C SER A 269 6.99 -6.82 2.38
N ILE A 270 6.13 -6.94 1.36
CA ILE A 270 4.89 -6.15 1.23
C ILE A 270 3.99 -6.29 2.47
N LEU A 271 3.74 -7.51 2.93
CA LEU A 271 2.81 -7.77 4.03
C LEU A 271 3.49 -7.93 5.40
N LEU A 272 4.82 -8.03 5.45
CA LEU A 272 5.55 -8.42 6.65
C LEU A 272 5.31 -7.47 7.85
N ILE A 273 5.50 -6.17 7.65
CA ILE A 273 5.31 -5.19 8.72
C ILE A 273 3.82 -5.00 9.05
N PRO A 274 2.89 -4.83 8.10
CA PRO A 274 1.45 -4.77 8.40
C PRO A 274 0.93 -5.97 9.20
N ALA A 275 1.32 -7.18 8.82
CA ALA A 275 0.95 -8.40 9.56
C ALA A 275 1.56 -8.42 10.97
N ALA A 276 2.84 -8.04 11.10
CA ALA A 276 3.52 -7.96 12.39
C ALA A 276 2.88 -6.95 13.35
N LEU A 277 2.36 -5.83 12.83
CA LEU A 277 1.69 -4.80 13.65
C LEU A 277 0.42 -5.32 14.33
N CYS A 278 -0.28 -6.30 13.77
CA CYS A 278 -1.42 -6.95 14.45
C CYS A 278 -0.96 -7.66 15.74
N PHE A 279 0.17 -8.37 15.71
CA PHE A 279 0.74 -9.01 16.89
C PHE A 279 1.33 -8.00 17.87
N THR A 280 1.92 -6.91 17.35
CA THR A 280 2.38 -5.76 18.16
C THR A 280 1.22 -5.13 18.91
N PHE A 281 0.10 -4.88 18.27
CA PHE A 281 -1.10 -4.33 18.87
C PHE A 281 -1.56 -5.19 20.04
N GLY A 282 -1.79 -6.50 19.82
CA GLY A 282 -2.23 -7.42 20.89
C GLY A 282 -1.28 -7.46 22.07
N ARG A 283 0.04 -7.31 21.84
CA ARG A 283 1.04 -7.24 22.90
C ARG A 283 0.92 -5.94 23.71
N ASN A 284 0.83 -4.80 23.02
CA ASN A 284 0.85 -3.49 23.68
C ASN A 284 -0.43 -3.21 24.48
N ILE A 285 -1.58 -3.70 24.03
CA ILE A 285 -2.82 -3.63 24.80
C ILE A 285 -2.91 -4.69 25.92
N LYS A 286 -1.90 -5.57 26.04
CA LYS A 286 -1.81 -6.69 27.01
C LYS A 286 -2.90 -7.76 26.85
N ASP A 287 -3.50 -7.87 25.67
CA ASP A 287 -4.41 -8.96 25.28
C ASP A 287 -4.08 -9.47 23.87
N LYS A 288 -3.27 -10.53 23.80
CA LYS A 288 -2.85 -11.14 22.55
C LYS A 288 -4.01 -11.68 21.71
N ARG A 289 -5.17 -11.99 22.33
CA ARG A 289 -6.36 -12.50 21.62
C ARG A 289 -6.94 -11.45 20.70
N GLN A 290 -6.92 -10.19 21.10
CA GLN A 290 -7.40 -9.07 20.28
C GLN A 290 -6.57 -8.90 18.99
N GLY A 291 -5.24 -8.88 19.12
CA GLY A 291 -4.35 -8.81 17.95
C GLY A 291 -4.53 -9.98 17.00
N ARG A 292 -4.70 -11.20 17.54
CA ARG A 292 -5.01 -12.40 16.73
C ARG A 292 -6.36 -12.32 16.05
N ALA A 293 -7.39 -11.80 16.72
CA ALA A 293 -8.72 -11.66 16.13
C ALA A 293 -8.71 -10.72 14.92
N ILE A 294 -8.04 -9.56 15.05
CA ILE A 294 -7.87 -8.63 13.91
C ILE A 294 -7.05 -9.29 12.80
N PHE A 295 -5.93 -9.93 13.14
CA PHE A 295 -5.11 -10.65 12.16
C PHE A 295 -5.92 -11.71 11.40
N ILE A 296 -6.73 -12.52 12.09
CA ILE A 296 -7.56 -13.56 11.45
C ILE A 296 -8.59 -12.92 10.53
N ALA A 297 -9.23 -11.82 10.91
CA ALA A 297 -10.18 -11.11 10.05
C ALA A 297 -9.52 -10.65 8.74
N MET A 298 -8.39 -9.95 8.84
CA MET A 298 -7.63 -9.49 7.68
C MET A 298 -7.12 -10.65 6.81
N PHE A 299 -6.58 -11.68 7.45
CA PHE A 299 -6.00 -12.83 6.77
C PHE A 299 -7.05 -13.67 6.04
N THR A 300 -8.26 -13.78 6.60
CA THR A 300 -9.40 -14.45 5.94
C THR A 300 -9.81 -13.70 4.68
N LEU A 301 -9.93 -12.36 4.74
CA LEU A 301 -10.23 -11.55 3.56
C LEU A 301 -9.14 -11.68 2.48
N LEU A 302 -7.87 -11.67 2.87
CA LEU A 302 -6.75 -11.87 1.95
C LEU A 302 -6.82 -13.25 1.25
N ILE A 303 -7.08 -14.33 2.01
CA ILE A 303 -7.18 -15.68 1.44
C ILE A 303 -8.33 -15.75 0.44
N ILE A 304 -9.50 -15.22 0.78
CA ILE A 304 -10.66 -15.20 -0.12
C ILE A 304 -10.31 -14.46 -1.41
N ALA A 305 -9.71 -13.27 -1.32
CA ALA A 305 -9.30 -12.49 -2.47
C ALA A 305 -8.25 -13.23 -3.34
N LEU A 306 -7.22 -13.79 -2.71
CA LEU A 306 -6.19 -14.58 -3.40
C LEU A 306 -6.78 -15.79 -4.13
N CYS A 307 -7.72 -16.50 -3.51
CA CYS A 307 -8.38 -17.64 -4.15
C CYS A 307 -9.20 -17.20 -5.37
N ILE A 308 -9.96 -16.09 -5.26
CA ILE A 308 -10.78 -15.62 -6.39
C ILE A 308 -9.88 -15.16 -7.54
N ILE A 309 -8.85 -14.33 -7.27
CA ILE A 309 -7.90 -13.90 -8.30
C ILE A 309 -7.21 -15.11 -8.93
N GLY A 310 -6.65 -16.00 -8.10
CA GLY A 310 -5.91 -17.17 -8.59
C GLY A 310 -6.74 -18.11 -9.44
N VAL A 311 -8.01 -18.35 -9.09
CA VAL A 311 -8.91 -19.20 -9.88
C VAL A 311 -9.32 -18.48 -11.17
N SER A 312 -9.61 -17.19 -11.11
CA SER A 312 -9.99 -16.39 -12.29
C SER A 312 -8.87 -16.37 -13.32
N GLU A 313 -7.65 -16.06 -12.89
CA GLU A 313 -6.48 -16.02 -13.77
C GLU A 313 -6.06 -17.40 -14.29
N ALA A 314 -6.25 -18.45 -13.50
CA ALA A 314 -5.95 -19.83 -13.92
C ALA A 314 -6.94 -20.35 -15.00
N ASN A 315 -8.17 -19.86 -15.01
CA ASN A 315 -9.16 -20.25 -16.02
C ASN A 315 -8.95 -19.53 -17.38
N GLY A 316 -8.25 -18.38 -17.38
CA GLY A 316 -8.00 -17.60 -18.59
C GLY A 316 -9.27 -16.96 -19.17
N THR A 317 -9.19 -16.55 -20.44
CA THR A 317 -10.26 -15.92 -21.20
C THR A 317 -10.88 -16.91 -22.18
N PRO A 318 -12.21 -17.16 -22.13
CA PRO A 318 -12.87 -18.13 -23.00
C PRO A 318 -12.73 -17.83 -24.51
N GLN A 319 -12.63 -16.56 -24.90
CA GLN A 319 -12.52 -16.12 -26.28
C GLN A 319 -11.30 -16.70 -27.00
N LEU A 320 -10.16 -16.86 -26.30
CA LEU A 320 -8.96 -17.46 -26.87
C LEU A 320 -9.17 -18.94 -27.22
N ALA A 321 -10.01 -19.65 -26.45
CA ALA A 321 -10.33 -21.06 -26.72
C ALA A 321 -11.42 -21.25 -27.79
N GLN A 322 -12.38 -20.30 -27.90
CA GLN A 322 -13.51 -20.39 -28.83
C GLN A 322 -13.11 -20.31 -30.30
N ASN A 323 -12.04 -19.56 -30.61
CA ASN A 323 -11.57 -19.38 -31.99
C ASN A 323 -10.73 -20.57 -32.51
N GLY A 324 -10.47 -21.57 -31.68
CA GLY A 324 -9.74 -22.79 -32.08
C GLY A 324 -8.25 -22.63 -32.34
N ASP A 325 -7.73 -21.44 -32.27
CA ASP A 325 -6.34 -21.10 -32.64
C ASP A 325 -5.36 -21.27 -31.48
N VAL A 326 -5.84 -21.37 -30.25
CA VAL A 326 -5.01 -21.53 -29.05
C VAL A 326 -5.40 -22.79 -28.28
N ASN A 327 -4.51 -23.77 -28.21
CA ASN A 327 -4.71 -24.97 -27.40
C ASN A 327 -4.26 -24.72 -25.97
N LEU A 328 -5.19 -24.30 -25.10
CA LEU A 328 -4.95 -24.07 -23.67
C LEU A 328 -4.63 -25.34 -22.88
N GLY A 329 -4.78 -26.51 -23.47
CA GLY A 329 -4.56 -27.82 -22.83
C GLY A 329 -3.26 -28.50 -23.19
N TYR A 330 -2.31 -27.83 -23.86
CA TYR A 330 -1.03 -28.45 -24.23
C TYR A 330 -0.20 -28.78 -22.97
N ILE A 331 0.41 -29.97 -22.95
CA ILE A 331 1.06 -30.55 -21.75
C ILE A 331 2.18 -29.68 -21.18
N ASP A 332 2.85 -28.90 -22.01
CA ASP A 332 4.00 -28.06 -21.64
C ASP A 332 3.67 -26.56 -21.45
N GLN A 333 2.40 -26.18 -21.52
CA GLN A 333 1.99 -24.79 -21.28
C GLN A 333 1.43 -24.63 -19.86
N SER A 334 1.76 -23.51 -19.21
CA SER A 334 1.28 -23.21 -17.86
C SER A 334 -0.24 -23.08 -17.76
N GLY A 335 -0.93 -22.84 -18.89
CA GLY A 335 -2.36 -22.53 -18.94
C GLY A 335 -2.71 -21.21 -18.24
N GLY A 336 -3.97 -20.81 -18.34
CA GLY A 336 -4.47 -19.60 -17.72
C GLY A 336 -4.17 -18.33 -18.49
N ASN A 337 -4.47 -17.19 -17.86
CA ASN A 337 -4.25 -15.87 -18.43
C ASN A 337 -2.80 -15.42 -18.21
N MET A 338 -1.97 -15.52 -19.24
CA MET A 338 -0.59 -15.04 -19.23
C MET A 338 -0.41 -13.63 -19.82
N GLU A 339 -1.48 -13.00 -20.32
CA GLU A 339 -1.42 -11.64 -20.81
C GLU A 339 -0.92 -10.69 -19.72
N GLY A 340 0.01 -9.80 -20.08
CA GLY A 340 0.60 -8.83 -19.15
C GLY A 340 1.36 -9.44 -17.95
N LYS A 341 1.69 -10.74 -18.00
CA LYS A 341 2.41 -11.45 -16.93
C LYS A 341 3.77 -11.92 -17.39
N GLU A 342 4.75 -11.78 -16.49
CA GLU A 342 6.11 -12.24 -16.74
C GLU A 342 6.20 -13.78 -16.68
N SER A 343 6.79 -14.39 -17.71
CA SER A 343 7.04 -15.84 -17.76
C SER A 343 7.88 -16.35 -16.57
N ARG A 344 8.76 -15.48 -16.03
CA ARG A 344 9.58 -15.77 -14.82
C ARG A 344 8.74 -16.09 -13.59
N PHE A 345 7.54 -15.54 -13.47
CA PHE A 345 6.69 -15.61 -12.27
C PHE A 345 5.42 -16.43 -12.51
N GLY A 346 4.92 -16.45 -13.74
CA GLY A 346 3.70 -17.15 -14.14
C GLY A 346 2.44 -16.62 -13.47
N VAL A 347 1.32 -17.29 -13.71
CA VAL A 347 0.00 -16.90 -13.17
C VAL A 347 -0.01 -16.87 -11.64
N VAL A 348 0.62 -17.85 -10.98
CA VAL A 348 0.59 -17.97 -9.50
C VAL A 348 1.36 -16.83 -8.84
N GLY A 349 2.56 -16.51 -9.31
CA GLY A 349 3.36 -15.40 -8.78
C GLY A 349 2.68 -14.05 -9.00
N SER A 350 2.09 -13.84 -10.18
CA SER A 350 1.38 -12.60 -10.53
C SER A 350 0.10 -12.43 -9.70
N SER A 351 -0.72 -13.47 -9.56
CA SER A 351 -1.95 -13.44 -8.75
C SER A 351 -1.65 -13.19 -7.26
N THR A 352 -0.56 -13.80 -6.74
CA THR A 352 -0.15 -13.58 -5.35
C THR A 352 0.29 -12.14 -5.13
N TRP A 353 1.10 -11.60 -6.04
CA TRP A 353 1.55 -10.22 -5.97
C TRP A 353 0.38 -9.24 -6.04
N ALA A 354 -0.53 -9.43 -7.00
CA ALA A 354 -1.69 -8.59 -7.16
C ALA A 354 -2.58 -8.57 -5.89
N ALA A 355 -2.83 -9.74 -5.30
CA ALA A 355 -3.57 -9.83 -4.03
C ALA A 355 -2.83 -9.12 -2.88
N PHE A 356 -1.52 -9.30 -2.76
CA PHE A 356 -0.73 -8.72 -1.66
C PHE A 356 -0.59 -7.21 -1.78
N THR A 357 -0.30 -6.71 -2.98
CA THR A 357 -0.09 -5.27 -3.21
C THR A 357 -1.37 -4.47 -3.03
N THR A 358 -2.52 -4.99 -3.49
CA THR A 358 -3.81 -4.30 -3.35
C THR A 358 -4.40 -4.44 -1.94
N ALA A 359 -4.10 -5.52 -1.23
CA ALA A 359 -4.44 -5.68 0.18
C ALA A 359 -3.61 -4.76 1.09
N ALA A 360 -2.32 -4.57 0.78
CA ALA A 360 -1.39 -3.79 1.60
C ALA A 360 -1.37 -2.30 1.29
N SER A 361 -2.15 -1.81 0.33
CA SER A 361 -1.98 -0.46 -0.22
C SER A 361 -0.52 -0.17 -0.58
N ASN A 362 0.14 -1.15 -1.23
CA ASN A 362 1.55 -1.04 -1.59
C ASN A 362 1.75 -0.39 -2.97
N GLY A 363 1.07 -0.89 -4.01
CA GLY A 363 1.12 -0.34 -5.37
C GLY A 363 2.19 -0.92 -6.28
N SER A 364 3.19 -1.67 -5.76
CA SER A 364 4.14 -2.37 -6.62
C SER A 364 3.46 -3.47 -7.42
N VAL A 365 3.90 -3.68 -8.66
CA VAL A 365 3.35 -4.69 -9.56
C VAL A 365 4.49 -5.53 -10.17
N ASN A 366 4.24 -6.82 -10.36
CA ASN A 366 5.09 -7.71 -11.16
C ASN A 366 4.40 -8.19 -12.44
N SER A 367 3.23 -7.64 -12.72
CA SER A 367 2.39 -7.93 -13.87
C SER A 367 1.47 -6.75 -14.16
N MET A 368 0.96 -6.65 -15.39
CA MET A 368 0.03 -5.62 -15.81
C MET A 368 -1.37 -5.95 -15.30
N HIS A 369 -1.87 -5.20 -14.32
CA HIS A 369 -3.19 -5.47 -13.72
C HIS A 369 -4.35 -5.22 -14.70
N ASP A 370 -4.15 -4.34 -15.68
CA ASP A 370 -5.11 -4.06 -16.76
C ASP A 370 -5.45 -5.31 -17.59
N SER A 371 -4.47 -6.20 -17.76
CA SER A 371 -4.60 -7.47 -18.48
C SER A 371 -5.15 -8.62 -17.63
N PHE A 372 -5.61 -8.36 -16.41
CA PHE A 372 -6.26 -9.39 -15.60
C PHE A 372 -7.67 -9.66 -16.12
N THR A 373 -8.15 -10.88 -15.90
CA THR A 373 -9.55 -11.22 -16.19
C THR A 373 -10.49 -10.25 -15.44
N PRO A 374 -11.69 -9.98 -15.94
CA PRO A 374 -12.59 -9.00 -15.33
C PRO A 374 -12.84 -9.24 -13.83
N ILE A 375 -12.98 -10.50 -13.40
CA ILE A 375 -13.15 -10.84 -11.98
C ILE A 375 -11.84 -10.69 -11.19
N GLY A 376 -10.69 -11.06 -11.78
CA GLY A 376 -9.38 -10.85 -11.16
C GLY A 376 -9.13 -9.36 -10.91
N GLY A 377 -9.35 -8.52 -11.92
CA GLY A 377 -9.26 -7.06 -11.82
C GLY A 377 -10.28 -6.44 -10.86
N MET A 378 -11.50 -6.96 -10.82
CA MET A 378 -12.52 -6.54 -9.85
C MET A 378 -12.07 -6.75 -8.40
N VAL A 379 -11.47 -7.88 -8.08
CA VAL A 379 -11.04 -8.18 -6.71
C VAL A 379 -9.87 -7.31 -6.28
N THR A 380 -8.95 -7.00 -7.20
CA THR A 380 -7.85 -6.04 -6.91
C THR A 380 -8.41 -4.64 -6.62
N MET A 381 -9.39 -4.15 -7.39
CA MET A 381 -10.10 -2.90 -7.12
C MET A 381 -10.82 -2.95 -5.76
N LEU A 382 -11.56 -4.01 -5.50
CA LEU A 382 -12.33 -4.16 -4.25
C LEU A 382 -11.44 -4.10 -3.02
N LEU A 383 -10.27 -4.76 -3.03
CA LEU A 383 -9.32 -4.70 -1.91
C LEU A 383 -8.90 -3.26 -1.58
N MET A 384 -8.65 -2.42 -2.59
CA MET A 384 -8.34 -1.00 -2.39
C MET A 384 -9.57 -0.20 -1.93
N GLN A 385 -10.75 -0.49 -2.50
CA GLN A 385 -12.02 0.17 -2.18
C GLN A 385 -12.50 -0.11 -0.75
N LEU A 386 -12.10 -1.22 -0.14
CA LEU A 386 -12.35 -1.48 1.28
C LEU A 386 -11.63 -0.49 2.22
N GLY A 387 -10.73 0.34 1.71
CA GLY A 387 -10.12 1.45 2.47
C GLY A 387 -8.93 1.03 3.33
N GLU A 388 -7.96 0.34 2.77
CA GLU A 388 -6.72 -0.09 3.43
C GLU A 388 -6.92 -1.00 4.67
N VAL A 389 -7.96 -1.81 4.73
CA VAL A 389 -8.25 -2.59 5.95
C VAL A 389 -7.85 -4.06 5.87
N VAL A 390 -7.45 -4.57 4.70
CA VAL A 390 -6.91 -5.92 4.56
C VAL A 390 -5.39 -5.86 4.66
N PHE A 391 -4.85 -5.84 5.86
CA PHE A 391 -3.50 -5.45 6.24
C PHE A 391 -3.20 -3.96 6.00
N GLY A 392 -3.46 -3.44 4.81
CA GLY A 392 -3.29 -2.05 4.44
C GLY A 392 -1.85 -1.55 4.51
N GLY A 393 -1.66 -0.24 4.38
CA GLY A 393 -0.37 0.39 4.53
C GLY A 393 0.20 0.26 5.95
N VAL A 394 1.53 0.37 6.08
CA VAL A 394 2.24 0.24 7.36
C VAL A 394 1.68 1.21 8.41
N GLY A 395 0.98 0.66 9.39
CA GLY A 395 0.24 1.40 10.42
C GLY A 395 -1.19 1.76 10.01
N CYS A 396 -1.40 2.24 8.79
CA CYS A 396 -2.70 2.73 8.31
C CYS A 396 -3.75 1.64 8.27
N GLY A 397 -3.42 0.49 7.72
CA GLY A 397 -4.34 -0.62 7.65
C GLY A 397 -4.87 -1.07 8.99
N LEU A 398 -4.00 -1.10 9.99
CA LEU A 398 -4.42 -1.51 11.34
C LEU A 398 -5.31 -0.46 12.01
N TYR A 399 -5.01 0.84 11.91
CA TYR A 399 -5.92 1.83 12.50
C TYR A 399 -7.24 1.94 11.71
N GLY A 400 -7.24 1.72 10.39
CA GLY A 400 -8.45 1.59 9.59
C GLY A 400 -9.32 0.42 10.04
N MET A 401 -8.73 -0.78 10.20
CA MET A 401 -9.46 -1.95 10.73
C MET A 401 -9.96 -1.71 12.17
N ILE A 402 -9.23 -0.99 13.01
CA ILE A 402 -9.70 -0.60 14.34
C ILE A 402 -10.91 0.34 14.25
N ALA A 403 -10.96 1.25 13.26
CA ALA A 403 -12.15 2.08 13.03
C ALA A 403 -13.37 1.21 12.67
N PHE A 404 -13.21 0.21 11.80
CA PHE A 404 -14.26 -0.77 11.53
C PHE A 404 -14.64 -1.60 12.75
N ALA A 405 -13.68 -1.98 13.61
CA ALA A 405 -13.97 -2.66 14.87
C ALA A 405 -14.80 -1.78 15.82
N ILE A 406 -14.51 -0.47 15.88
CA ILE A 406 -15.31 0.51 16.64
C ILE A 406 -16.75 0.58 16.10
N ILE A 407 -16.92 0.66 14.78
CA ILE A 407 -18.24 0.67 14.13
C ILE A 407 -18.97 -0.63 14.43
N THR A 408 -18.31 -1.77 14.28
CA THR A 408 -18.88 -3.10 14.54
C THR A 408 -19.38 -3.22 15.98
N VAL A 409 -18.58 -2.83 16.96
CA VAL A 409 -18.96 -2.85 18.38
C VAL A 409 -20.12 -1.88 18.67
N PHE A 410 -20.11 -0.73 18.02
CA PHE A 410 -21.18 0.27 18.19
C PHE A 410 -22.52 -0.24 17.66
N ILE A 411 -22.55 -0.79 16.44
CA ILE A 411 -23.75 -1.38 15.84
C ILE A 411 -24.27 -2.55 16.70
N ALA A 412 -23.38 -3.48 17.05
CA ALA A 412 -23.75 -4.65 17.85
C ALA A 412 -24.25 -4.25 19.26
N GLY A 413 -23.61 -3.26 19.87
CA GLY A 413 -24.03 -2.72 21.18
C GLY A 413 -25.42 -2.10 21.13
N LEU A 414 -25.71 -1.29 20.13
CA LEU A 414 -27.04 -0.67 19.97
C LEU A 414 -28.13 -1.71 19.70
N MET A 415 -27.87 -2.71 18.86
CA MET A 415 -28.83 -3.77 18.56
C MET A 415 -29.26 -4.58 19.80
N VAL A 416 -28.34 -4.73 20.77
CA VAL A 416 -28.59 -5.51 22.00
C VAL A 416 -29.00 -4.59 23.16
N GLY A 417 -29.13 -3.26 22.94
CA GLY A 417 -29.50 -2.31 23.96
C GLY A 417 -28.43 -2.09 25.03
N ARG A 418 -27.15 -2.21 24.67
CA ARG A 418 -26.00 -2.09 25.58
C ARG A 418 -25.11 -0.93 25.20
N THR A 419 -24.37 -0.39 26.19
CA THR A 419 -23.36 0.64 25.94
C THR A 419 -22.21 0.04 25.12
N PRO A 420 -21.88 0.60 23.95
CA PRO A 420 -20.75 0.10 23.16
C PRO A 420 -19.42 0.31 23.88
N GLU A 421 -18.61 -0.75 23.96
CA GLU A 421 -17.30 -0.74 24.60
C GLU A 421 -16.28 -1.48 23.72
N TYR A 422 -15.11 -0.89 23.52
CA TYR A 422 -14.00 -1.55 22.85
C TYR A 422 -12.72 -1.46 23.70
N LEU A 423 -12.10 -2.58 23.99
CA LEU A 423 -10.88 -2.69 24.83
C LEU A 423 -11.02 -2.02 26.21
N GLY A 424 -12.21 -2.10 26.80
CA GLY A 424 -12.53 -1.48 28.09
C GLY A 424 -12.68 0.04 28.02
N LYS A 425 -12.82 0.63 26.85
CA LYS A 425 -13.16 2.06 26.66
C LYS A 425 -14.56 2.19 26.11
N LYS A 426 -15.35 3.06 26.71
CA LYS A 426 -16.70 3.40 26.21
C LYS A 426 -16.58 4.13 24.86
N ILE A 427 -17.31 3.65 23.85
CA ILE A 427 -17.42 4.29 22.55
C ILE A 427 -18.65 5.19 22.55
N GLU A 428 -18.45 6.46 22.34
CA GLU A 428 -19.46 7.50 22.34
C GLU A 428 -19.66 8.08 20.93
N PRO A 429 -20.67 8.92 20.70
CA PRO A 429 -20.94 9.47 19.36
C PRO A 429 -19.76 10.19 18.72
N TYR A 430 -18.83 10.73 19.51
CA TYR A 430 -17.65 11.42 18.98
C TYR A 430 -16.69 10.43 18.29
N GLU A 431 -16.32 9.33 18.97
CA GLU A 431 -15.46 8.30 18.37
C GLU A 431 -16.13 7.67 17.17
N MET A 432 -17.44 7.46 17.23
CA MET A 432 -18.21 6.93 16.11
C MET A 432 -18.17 7.85 14.89
N LYS A 433 -18.37 9.17 15.08
CA LYS A 433 -18.26 10.15 13.98
C LYS A 433 -16.87 10.13 13.34
N MET A 434 -15.81 10.06 14.15
CA MET A 434 -14.44 9.99 13.63
C MET A 434 -14.18 8.67 12.90
N ALA A 435 -14.66 7.55 13.43
CA ALA A 435 -14.53 6.24 12.75
C ALA A 435 -15.28 6.23 11.41
N MET A 436 -16.49 6.80 11.35
CA MET A 436 -17.23 6.96 10.09
C MET A 436 -16.48 7.85 9.09
N LEU A 437 -15.85 8.94 9.55
CA LEU A 437 -15.05 9.80 8.68
C LEU A 437 -13.86 9.05 8.06
N ILE A 438 -13.20 8.18 8.85
CA ILE A 438 -12.14 7.31 8.34
C ILE A 438 -12.67 6.39 7.22
N CYS A 439 -13.81 5.76 7.43
CA CYS A 439 -14.38 4.81 6.47
C CYS A 439 -14.99 5.46 5.23
N LEU A 440 -15.51 6.70 5.33
CA LEU A 440 -16.20 7.39 4.23
C LEU A 440 -15.26 8.22 3.36
N ALA A 441 -14.07 8.57 3.83
CA ALA A 441 -13.11 9.35 3.05
C ALA A 441 -12.78 8.67 1.71
N THR A 442 -12.52 7.37 1.72
CA THR A 442 -12.20 6.57 0.53
C THR A 442 -13.35 6.52 -0.48
N PRO A 443 -14.58 6.05 -0.15
CA PRO A 443 -15.64 5.95 -1.15
C PRO A 443 -16.08 7.30 -1.73
N ILE A 444 -16.14 8.35 -0.92
CA ILE A 444 -16.48 9.69 -1.42
C ILE A 444 -15.47 10.13 -2.49
N SER A 445 -14.19 9.97 -2.22
CA SER A 445 -13.12 10.38 -3.13
C SER A 445 -13.11 9.57 -4.43
N ILE A 446 -13.24 8.26 -4.33
CA ILE A 446 -13.23 7.36 -5.49
C ILE A 446 -14.42 7.65 -6.40
N LEU A 447 -15.63 7.69 -5.86
CA LEU A 447 -16.84 7.84 -6.67
C LEU A 447 -16.93 9.22 -7.32
N ILE A 448 -16.61 10.29 -6.58
CA ILE A 448 -16.60 11.64 -7.15
C ILE A 448 -15.51 11.77 -8.22
N GLY A 449 -14.29 11.32 -7.92
CA GLY A 449 -13.17 11.38 -8.86
C GLY A 449 -13.46 10.59 -10.15
N SER A 450 -13.93 9.35 -10.03
CA SER A 450 -14.29 8.53 -11.19
C SER A 450 -15.41 9.15 -12.01
N ALA A 451 -16.45 9.70 -11.36
CA ALA A 451 -17.55 10.35 -12.07
C ALA A 451 -17.08 11.59 -12.85
N LEU A 452 -16.24 12.44 -12.27
CA LEU A 452 -15.70 13.62 -12.95
C LEU A 452 -14.77 13.23 -14.11
N ALA A 453 -13.95 12.19 -13.95
CA ALA A 453 -13.10 11.70 -15.04
C ALA A 453 -13.90 11.09 -16.19
N SER A 454 -14.99 10.37 -15.91
CA SER A 454 -15.81 9.70 -16.91
C SER A 454 -16.59 10.66 -17.82
N ILE A 455 -16.71 11.94 -17.47
CA ILE A 455 -17.34 12.96 -18.31
C ILE A 455 -16.32 13.89 -18.97
N ASN A 456 -15.02 13.70 -18.73
CA ASN A 456 -13.97 14.54 -19.28
C ASN A 456 -13.50 13.97 -20.64
N PRO A 457 -13.67 14.69 -21.76
CA PRO A 457 -13.25 14.20 -23.08
C PRO A 457 -11.75 13.92 -23.20
N GLU A 458 -10.89 14.69 -22.51
CA GLU A 458 -9.44 14.46 -22.51
C GLU A 458 -9.12 13.07 -21.94
N ILE A 459 -9.80 12.67 -20.86
CA ILE A 459 -9.59 11.39 -20.21
C ILE A 459 -10.13 10.25 -21.08
N LEU A 460 -11.33 10.41 -21.63
CA LEU A 460 -11.92 9.40 -22.51
C LEU A 460 -11.06 9.13 -23.76
N ASN A 461 -10.38 10.15 -24.28
CA ASN A 461 -9.45 10.01 -25.39
C ASN A 461 -8.09 9.40 -24.98
N SER A 462 -7.76 9.36 -23.70
CA SER A 462 -6.52 8.77 -23.18
C SER A 462 -6.65 7.29 -22.80
N LEU A 463 -7.86 6.73 -22.86
CA LEU A 463 -8.11 5.31 -22.60
C LEU A 463 -7.65 4.45 -23.78
N THR A 464 -7.05 3.32 -23.49
CA THR A 464 -6.71 2.32 -24.54
C THR A 464 -7.89 1.41 -24.87
N ASN A 465 -8.82 1.24 -23.93
CA ASN A 465 -10.00 0.43 -24.10
C ASN A 465 -11.29 1.25 -24.00
N SER A 466 -12.35 0.78 -24.64
CA SER A 466 -13.68 1.43 -24.63
C SER A 466 -14.67 0.63 -23.77
N GLY A 467 -15.85 1.22 -23.53
CA GLY A 467 -16.95 0.54 -22.85
C GLY A 467 -16.68 0.23 -21.38
N ALA A 468 -17.05 -0.98 -20.95
CA ALA A 468 -16.96 -1.39 -19.55
C ALA A 468 -15.51 -1.47 -19.04
N HIS A 469 -14.56 -1.92 -19.87
CA HIS A 469 -13.15 -1.98 -19.52
C HIS A 469 -12.54 -0.58 -19.36
N GLY A 470 -12.80 0.34 -20.32
CA GLY A 470 -12.33 1.73 -20.20
C GLY A 470 -12.87 2.44 -18.95
N PHE A 471 -14.12 2.16 -18.54
CA PHE A 471 -14.61 2.63 -17.26
C PHE A 471 -13.86 1.98 -16.08
N SER A 472 -13.49 0.71 -16.19
CA SER A 472 -12.67 0.02 -15.19
C SER A 472 -11.28 0.62 -15.05
N GLU A 473 -10.64 1.09 -16.14
CA GLU A 473 -9.36 1.82 -16.12
C GLU A 473 -9.48 3.09 -15.25
N ILE A 474 -10.52 3.90 -15.47
CA ILE A 474 -10.80 5.09 -14.66
C ILE A 474 -11.07 4.72 -13.20
N LEU A 475 -11.99 3.78 -12.97
CA LEU A 475 -12.37 3.37 -11.62
C LEU A 475 -11.17 2.81 -10.84
N TYR A 476 -10.29 2.06 -11.51
CA TYR A 476 -9.07 1.54 -10.92
C TYR A 476 -8.12 2.67 -10.47
N ALA A 477 -7.87 3.64 -11.34
CA ALA A 477 -6.99 4.77 -11.04
C ALA A 477 -7.45 5.54 -9.79
N TYR A 478 -8.75 5.84 -9.71
CA TYR A 478 -9.33 6.52 -8.55
C TYR A 478 -9.43 5.61 -7.31
N SER A 479 -9.63 4.30 -7.49
CA SER A 479 -9.57 3.32 -6.38
C SER A 479 -8.16 3.23 -5.80
N SER A 480 -7.15 3.23 -6.66
CA SER A 480 -5.76 3.25 -6.26
C SER A 480 -5.39 4.53 -5.49
N ALA A 481 -5.78 5.69 -6.01
CA ALA A 481 -5.58 6.97 -5.33
C ALA A 481 -6.33 7.04 -3.99
N GLY A 482 -7.60 6.63 -3.98
CA GLY A 482 -8.47 6.64 -2.80
C GLY A 482 -8.12 5.59 -1.74
N GLY A 483 -7.40 4.54 -2.12
CA GLY A 483 -6.81 3.55 -1.21
C GLY A 483 -5.33 3.81 -0.91
N ASN A 484 -4.75 4.95 -1.30
CA ASN A 484 -3.31 5.24 -1.22
C ASN A 484 -2.43 4.06 -1.69
N ASN A 485 -2.83 3.38 -2.78
CA ASN A 485 -2.16 2.16 -3.25
C ASN A 485 -1.01 2.47 -4.21
N GLY A 486 -1.28 3.09 -5.37
CA GLY A 486 -0.28 3.45 -6.39
C GLY A 486 -0.26 2.57 -7.63
N SER A 487 -0.85 1.36 -7.63
CA SER A 487 -0.98 0.54 -8.84
C SER A 487 -1.98 1.15 -9.83
N ALA A 488 -1.83 0.84 -11.10
CA ALA A 488 -2.69 1.33 -12.17
C ALA A 488 -3.18 0.19 -13.07
N PHE A 489 -4.33 0.40 -13.72
CA PHE A 489 -4.57 -0.23 -15.01
C PHE A 489 -3.85 0.62 -16.06
N ALA A 490 -2.86 0.04 -16.72
CA ALA A 490 -1.92 0.77 -17.56
C ALA A 490 -2.52 1.23 -18.90
N GLY A 491 -3.77 0.90 -19.19
CA GLY A 491 -4.52 1.38 -20.34
C GLY A 491 -4.90 2.86 -20.25
N LEU A 492 -4.91 3.45 -19.04
CA LEU A 492 -5.19 4.87 -18.85
C LEU A 492 -3.94 5.73 -19.07
N GLY A 493 -3.99 6.68 -19.98
CA GLY A 493 -2.97 7.72 -20.16
C GLY A 493 -2.97 8.71 -19.01
N ALA A 494 -2.21 8.42 -17.96
CA ALA A 494 -2.31 9.09 -16.65
C ALA A 494 -1.63 10.47 -16.58
N ASN A 495 -0.76 10.83 -17.53
CA ASN A 495 0.00 12.09 -17.47
C ASN A 495 -0.75 13.26 -18.14
N THR A 496 -1.88 13.63 -17.59
CA THR A 496 -2.64 14.83 -17.96
C THR A 496 -2.77 15.76 -16.77
N VAL A 497 -2.94 17.06 -17.01
CA VAL A 497 -3.08 18.05 -15.92
C VAL A 497 -4.26 17.69 -15.01
N PHE A 498 -5.39 17.27 -15.60
CA PHE A 498 -6.58 16.89 -14.84
C PHE A 498 -6.31 15.70 -13.91
N ILE A 499 -5.73 14.61 -14.43
CA ILE A 499 -5.42 13.41 -13.61
C ILE A 499 -4.37 13.73 -12.57
N ASN A 500 -3.29 14.39 -12.96
CA ASN A 500 -2.21 14.75 -12.03
C ASN A 500 -2.72 15.55 -10.82
N VAL A 501 -3.59 16.54 -11.06
CA VAL A 501 -4.14 17.38 -9.99
C VAL A 501 -5.22 16.66 -9.20
N SER A 502 -6.20 16.03 -9.85
CA SER A 502 -7.33 15.39 -9.16
C SER A 502 -6.89 14.21 -8.29
N ILE A 503 -6.05 13.31 -8.84
CA ILE A 503 -5.48 12.17 -8.10
C ILE A 503 -4.59 12.68 -6.95
N GLY A 504 -3.75 13.71 -7.20
CA GLY A 504 -2.91 14.32 -6.16
C GLY A 504 -3.72 14.83 -4.97
N LEU A 505 -4.81 15.57 -5.23
CA LEU A 505 -5.72 16.07 -4.18
C LEU A 505 -6.42 14.93 -3.42
N ILE A 506 -6.87 13.90 -4.13
CA ILE A 506 -7.50 12.73 -3.52
C ILE A 506 -6.51 12.01 -2.58
N MET A 507 -5.30 11.74 -3.05
CA MET A 507 -4.26 11.09 -2.22
C MET A 507 -3.99 11.86 -0.93
N LEU A 508 -3.87 13.19 -0.99
CA LEU A 508 -3.69 14.04 0.20
C LEU A 508 -4.91 13.96 1.14
N PHE A 509 -6.11 14.03 0.60
CA PHE A 509 -7.34 13.99 1.39
C PHE A 509 -7.51 12.66 2.12
N VAL A 510 -7.44 11.54 1.40
CA VAL A 510 -7.65 10.20 1.99
C VAL A 510 -6.50 9.76 2.91
N ARG A 511 -5.34 10.41 2.85
CA ARG A 511 -4.24 10.15 3.79
C ARG A 511 -4.41 10.93 5.08
N PHE A 512 -4.56 12.24 4.99
CA PHE A 512 -4.51 13.10 6.17
C PHE A 512 -5.81 13.15 6.95
N VAL A 513 -6.97 13.07 6.30
CA VAL A 513 -8.26 13.08 7.01
C VAL A 513 -8.42 11.86 7.93
N PRO A 514 -8.19 10.60 7.49
CA PRO A 514 -8.20 9.44 8.37
C PRO A 514 -7.13 9.49 9.47
N MET A 515 -5.92 10.01 9.19
CA MET A 515 -4.88 10.17 10.21
C MET A 515 -5.32 11.10 11.34
N ILE A 516 -5.85 12.28 10.99
CA ILE A 516 -6.32 13.27 11.97
C ILE A 516 -7.49 12.69 12.77
N ALA A 517 -8.45 12.05 12.10
CA ALA A 517 -9.58 11.40 12.75
C ALA A 517 -9.11 10.28 13.72
N THR A 518 -8.10 9.50 13.34
CA THR A 518 -7.48 8.48 14.20
C THR A 518 -6.84 9.11 15.45
N LEU A 519 -6.09 10.19 15.29
CA LEU A 519 -5.51 10.93 16.41
C LEU A 519 -6.57 11.57 17.30
N ALA A 520 -7.68 12.05 16.75
CA ALA A 520 -8.82 12.57 17.50
C ALA A 520 -9.50 11.47 18.31
N ILE A 521 -9.70 10.26 17.76
CA ILE A 521 -10.15 9.07 18.50
C ILE A 521 -9.19 8.79 19.65
N ALA A 522 -7.90 8.72 19.39
CA ALA A 522 -6.89 8.46 20.41
C ALA A 522 -6.92 9.50 21.54
N GLY A 523 -7.04 10.78 21.17
CA GLY A 523 -7.12 11.91 22.09
C GLY A 523 -8.38 11.92 22.97
N SER A 524 -9.47 11.37 22.47
CA SER A 524 -10.69 11.15 23.28
C SER A 524 -10.52 9.94 24.20
N LEU A 525 -10.08 8.81 23.67
CA LEU A 525 -9.95 7.55 24.43
C LEU A 525 -8.94 7.65 25.58
N VAL A 526 -7.83 8.38 25.42
CA VAL A 526 -6.79 8.51 26.46
C VAL A 526 -7.32 9.17 27.75
N LYS A 527 -8.34 10.03 27.63
CA LYS A 527 -8.98 10.72 28.76
C LYS A 527 -9.99 9.85 29.51
N LYS A 528 -10.47 8.77 28.87
CA LYS A 528 -11.51 7.90 29.44
C LYS A 528 -10.96 6.91 30.45
N LYS A 529 -11.77 6.59 31.47
CA LYS A 529 -11.53 5.50 32.42
C LYS A 529 -11.73 4.16 31.72
N LYS A 530 -11.10 3.12 32.24
CA LYS A 530 -11.44 1.74 31.86
C LYS A 530 -12.73 1.32 32.55
N VAL A 531 -13.64 0.75 31.76
CA VAL A 531 -14.87 0.14 32.25
C VAL A 531 -14.57 -1.32 32.58
N ALA A 532 -15.09 -1.80 33.70
CA ALA A 532 -14.98 -3.21 34.05
C ALA A 532 -15.86 -4.06 33.13
N THR A 533 -15.34 -5.17 32.64
CA THR A 533 -16.10 -6.13 31.84
C THR A 533 -17.30 -6.67 32.65
N SER A 534 -18.48 -6.60 32.09
CA SER A 534 -19.72 -7.14 32.66
C SER A 534 -20.23 -8.30 31.81
N VAL A 535 -21.24 -9.04 32.30
CA VAL A 535 -21.95 -10.10 31.52
C VAL A 535 -22.51 -9.53 30.21
N GLY A 536 -22.66 -8.21 30.14
CA GLY A 536 -23.15 -7.49 28.98
C GLY A 536 -22.09 -7.01 27.99
N THR A 537 -20.81 -7.13 28.28
CA THR A 537 -19.73 -6.71 27.38
C THR A 537 -19.59 -7.70 26.22
N LEU A 538 -19.64 -7.20 24.96
CA LEU A 538 -19.42 -8.03 23.77
C LEU A 538 -17.95 -8.51 23.74
N PRO A 539 -17.68 -9.83 23.71
CA PRO A 539 -16.30 -10.31 23.56
C PRO A 539 -15.77 -9.99 22.16
N THR A 540 -14.74 -9.17 22.05
CA THR A 540 -14.18 -8.69 20.77
C THR A 540 -13.00 -9.54 20.26
N HIS A 541 -12.91 -10.80 20.68
CA HIS A 541 -11.83 -11.72 20.31
C HIS A 541 -12.32 -13.15 19.96
N ASN A 542 -13.62 -13.37 19.89
CA ASN A 542 -14.22 -14.66 19.54
C ASN A 542 -14.58 -14.72 18.03
N LEU A 543 -14.93 -15.92 17.55
CA LEU A 543 -15.29 -16.14 16.15
C LEU A 543 -16.51 -15.32 15.70
N LEU A 544 -17.48 -15.12 16.60
CA LEU A 544 -18.65 -14.30 16.30
C LEU A 544 -18.24 -12.85 15.96
N PHE A 545 -17.38 -12.26 16.78
CA PHE A 545 -16.89 -10.91 16.53
C PHE A 545 -16.06 -10.83 15.24
N ILE A 546 -15.18 -11.81 15.00
CA ILE A 546 -14.39 -11.88 13.76
C ILE A 546 -15.31 -11.94 12.53
N GLY A 547 -16.32 -12.81 12.55
CA GLY A 547 -17.29 -12.92 11.46
C GLY A 547 -18.11 -11.63 11.27
N LEU A 548 -18.53 -10.99 12.36
CA LEU A 548 -19.26 -9.73 12.31
C LEU A 548 -18.39 -8.59 11.77
N LEU A 549 -17.10 -8.52 12.16
CA LEU A 549 -16.15 -7.54 11.64
C LEU A 549 -15.95 -7.70 10.12
N ILE A 550 -15.71 -8.94 9.66
CA ILE A 550 -15.60 -9.24 8.22
C ILE A 550 -16.88 -8.83 7.49
N PHE A 551 -18.06 -9.19 8.05
CA PHE A 551 -19.34 -8.85 7.46
C PHE A 551 -19.55 -7.33 7.35
N VAL A 552 -19.22 -6.55 8.38
CA VAL A 552 -19.36 -5.08 8.37
C VAL A 552 -18.42 -4.46 7.34
N VAL A 553 -17.17 -4.93 7.23
CA VAL A 553 -16.21 -4.46 6.22
C VAL A 553 -16.76 -4.71 4.80
N LEU A 554 -17.19 -5.93 4.52
CA LEU A 554 -17.74 -6.28 3.20
C LEU A 554 -19.07 -5.56 2.91
N LEU A 555 -19.93 -5.40 3.90
CA LEU A 555 -21.21 -4.69 3.75
C LEU A 555 -21.00 -3.23 3.38
N VAL A 556 -20.11 -2.54 4.09
CA VAL A 556 -19.78 -1.13 3.80
C VAL A 556 -19.17 -1.00 2.41
N GLY A 557 -18.24 -1.90 2.04
CA GLY A 557 -17.66 -1.95 0.70
C GLY A 557 -18.69 -2.18 -0.39
N ALA A 558 -19.58 -3.16 -0.20
CA ALA A 558 -20.64 -3.48 -1.16
C ALA A 558 -21.64 -2.32 -1.31
N LEU A 559 -22.13 -1.75 -0.23
CA LEU A 559 -23.04 -0.60 -0.27
C LEU A 559 -22.43 0.62 -0.96
N SER A 560 -21.12 0.80 -0.83
CA SER A 560 -20.44 1.94 -1.44
C SER A 560 -20.13 1.74 -2.92
N PHE A 561 -19.66 0.55 -3.31
CA PHE A 561 -19.02 0.36 -4.62
C PHE A 561 -19.75 -0.58 -5.58
N PHE A 562 -20.74 -1.35 -5.12
CA PHE A 562 -21.42 -2.31 -5.99
C PHE A 562 -21.96 -1.69 -7.29
N PRO A 563 -22.60 -0.49 -7.29
CA PRO A 563 -23.07 0.11 -8.54
C PRO A 563 -21.92 0.42 -9.54
N ALA A 564 -20.78 0.92 -9.04
CA ALA A 564 -19.64 1.22 -9.91
C ALA A 564 -18.98 -0.06 -10.44
N LEU A 565 -18.84 -1.10 -9.61
CA LEU A 565 -18.33 -2.40 -10.03
C LEU A 565 -19.26 -3.10 -11.03
N ALA A 566 -20.57 -2.87 -10.93
CA ALA A 566 -21.55 -3.40 -11.87
C ALA A 566 -21.43 -2.77 -13.27
N LEU A 567 -21.06 -1.48 -13.35
CA LEU A 567 -20.87 -0.77 -14.62
C LEU A 567 -19.53 -1.09 -15.32
N GLY A 568 -18.52 -1.47 -14.57
CA GLY A 568 -17.19 -1.85 -15.07
C GLY A 568 -17.01 -3.37 -15.13
N PRO A 569 -16.25 -3.95 -14.18
CA PRO A 569 -15.77 -5.33 -14.28
C PRO A 569 -16.87 -6.39 -14.30
N ILE A 570 -18.05 -6.17 -13.68
CA ILE A 570 -19.15 -7.12 -13.75
C ILE A 570 -19.79 -7.11 -15.14
N ALA A 571 -20.03 -5.93 -15.72
CA ALA A 571 -20.55 -5.81 -17.09
C ALA A 571 -19.57 -6.45 -18.09
N GLU A 572 -18.28 -6.19 -17.95
CA GLU A 572 -17.23 -6.79 -18.78
C GLU A 572 -17.22 -8.33 -18.64
N PHE A 573 -17.30 -8.86 -17.43
CA PHE A 573 -17.40 -10.30 -17.21
C PHE A 573 -18.62 -10.92 -17.89
N LEU A 574 -19.78 -10.27 -17.79
CA LEU A 574 -21.00 -10.76 -18.46
C LEU A 574 -20.88 -10.73 -19.98
N GLN A 575 -20.21 -9.71 -20.55
CA GLN A 575 -19.89 -9.66 -21.98
C GLN A 575 -18.91 -10.74 -22.40
N MET A 576 -17.94 -11.07 -21.54
CA MET A 576 -16.97 -12.12 -21.81
C MET A 576 -17.59 -13.53 -21.88
N ILE A 577 -18.65 -13.80 -21.12
CA ILE A 577 -19.29 -15.13 -21.06
C ILE A 577 -20.54 -15.23 -21.95
N ALA A 578 -21.05 -14.12 -22.50
CA ALA A 578 -22.19 -14.10 -23.42
C ALA A 578 -21.77 -14.52 -24.83
#